data_63aaaa3587da9856e9a428c66024be60
#
_entry.id   63aaaa3587da9856e9a428c66024be60
#
_cell.length_a   1.000
_cell.length_b   1.000
_cell.length_c   1.000
_cell.angle_alpha   90.00
_cell.angle_beta   90.00
_cell.angle_gamma   90.00
#
_symmetry.space_group_name_H-M   'P 1'
#
loop_
_entity.id
_entity.type
_entity.pdbx_description
1 polymer ?
#
loop_
_entity_poly.entity_id
_entity_poly.type
_entity_poly.pdbx_seq_one_letter_code
_entity_poly.pdbx_strand_id
1 'polypeptide(L)'
;KCFSLPSFSLPSARGMGEPITGRVSAESGVSFQGVIAGADEEKFIISTSAGYGFISEIRNTLSNKKTGKNFIKLTPQSKLVPPIKILPHHQLIVAISSIGRMLIFSLDSLPILPRGKGNKIINIPKAKFESGEEAMTHICLLGAESKLQLHSGKQFKNFSVKDLENYLSDRAKRGLMLPQGYRKVDRVIEVFDASEES
;
A
#
# COMPACT_ATOMS: atom_id res chain seq x y z
N LYS A 1 9.17 10.78 5.57
CA LYS A 1 9.84 10.40 6.82
C LYS A 1 9.03 9.38 7.60
N CYS A 2 9.71 8.51 8.38
CA CYS A 2 9.11 7.66 9.40
C CYS A 2 9.42 8.23 10.77
N PHE A 3 8.46 8.13 11.68
CA PHE A 3 8.58 8.48 13.09
C PHE A 3 8.28 7.23 13.91
N SER A 4 9.04 6.98 14.95
CA SER A 4 8.89 5.79 15.79
C SER A 4 8.39 6.20 17.17
N LEU A 5 7.36 5.52 17.63
CA LEU A 5 6.81 5.70 18.97
C LEU A 5 6.74 4.31 19.64
N PRO A 6 7.32 4.15 20.85
CA PRO A 6 7.14 2.91 21.60
C PRO A 6 5.66 2.72 21.95
N SER A 7 5.14 1.50 21.81
CA SER A 7 3.72 1.20 22.07
C SER A 7 3.29 1.56 23.50
N PHE A 8 4.16 1.36 24.47
CA PHE A 8 3.89 1.71 25.87
C PHE A 8 3.74 3.23 26.12
N SER A 9 4.21 4.07 25.19
CA SER A 9 4.10 5.54 25.30
C SER A 9 2.78 6.07 24.73
N LEU A 10 2.01 5.21 24.05
CA LEU A 10 0.72 5.60 23.49
C LEU A 10 -0.33 5.80 24.59
N PRO A 11 -1.25 6.77 24.45
CA PRO A 11 -2.34 6.94 25.41
C PRO A 11 -3.21 5.69 25.48
N SER A 12 -3.86 5.49 26.62
CA SER A 12 -4.82 4.41 26.76
C SER A 12 -5.97 4.61 25.75
N ALA A 13 -6.58 3.50 25.29
CA ALA A 13 -7.73 3.54 24.38
C ALA A 13 -8.99 4.18 25.00
N ARG A 14 -8.92 4.61 26.25
CA ARG A 14 -10.00 5.31 26.97
C ARG A 14 -9.80 6.82 26.82
N GLY A 15 -10.74 7.51 26.21
CA GLY A 15 -10.71 8.96 26.03
C GLY A 15 -10.60 9.40 24.57
N MET A 16 -10.39 10.70 24.35
CA MET A 16 -10.38 11.33 23.03
C MET A 16 -9.05 11.18 22.28
N GLY A 17 -8.04 10.52 22.89
CA GLY A 17 -6.69 10.42 22.31
C GLY A 17 -5.89 11.73 22.44
N GLU A 18 -4.70 11.71 21.85
CA GLU A 18 -3.80 12.87 21.79
C GLU A 18 -3.35 13.13 20.36
N PRO A 19 -3.16 14.39 19.95
CA PRO A 19 -2.60 14.70 18.63
C PRO A 19 -1.20 14.11 18.47
N ILE A 20 -0.97 13.35 17.40
CA ILE A 20 0.34 12.74 17.13
C ILE A 20 1.44 13.81 16.95
N THR A 21 1.08 15.00 16.49
CA THR A 21 1.99 16.14 16.34
C THR A 21 2.63 16.60 17.65
N GLY A 22 2.01 16.31 18.80
CA GLY A 22 2.61 16.55 20.11
C GLY A 22 3.70 15.55 20.49
N ARG A 23 3.76 14.41 19.81
CA ARG A 23 4.69 13.30 20.08
C ARG A 23 5.89 13.27 19.15
N VAL A 24 5.76 13.84 17.95
CA VAL A 24 6.80 13.85 16.92
C VAL A 24 7.02 15.28 16.41
N SER A 25 8.26 15.59 16.04
CA SER A 25 8.61 16.90 15.46
C SER A 25 8.44 16.83 13.94
N ALA A 26 7.19 16.84 13.48
CA ALA A 26 6.87 16.93 12.08
C ALA A 26 6.92 18.39 11.59
N GLU A 27 7.33 18.58 10.33
CA GLU A 27 7.33 19.89 9.69
C GLU A 27 5.88 20.42 9.53
N SER A 28 5.70 21.73 9.48
CA SER A 28 4.38 22.33 9.27
C SER A 28 3.82 21.93 7.90
N GLY A 29 2.52 21.65 7.83
CA GLY A 29 1.82 21.31 6.59
C GLY A 29 2.01 19.87 6.11
N VAL A 30 2.72 19.00 6.85
CA VAL A 30 2.80 17.57 6.50
C VAL A 30 1.57 16.81 6.98
N SER A 31 1.23 15.73 6.27
CA SER A 31 0.18 14.80 6.65
C SER A 31 0.74 13.40 6.89
N PHE A 32 0.23 12.71 7.91
CA PHE A 32 0.56 11.31 8.18
C PHE A 32 -0.28 10.43 7.26
N GLN A 33 0.38 9.54 6.52
CA GLN A 33 -0.25 8.71 5.49
C GLN A 33 -0.62 7.32 5.98
N GLY A 34 -0.13 6.90 7.13
CA GLY A 34 -0.45 5.60 7.71
C GLY A 34 0.37 5.29 8.94
N VAL A 35 -0.01 4.23 9.61
CA VAL A 35 0.65 3.68 10.80
C VAL A 35 0.96 2.22 10.53
N ILE A 36 2.13 1.77 10.97
CA ILE A 36 2.51 0.36 11.00
C ILE A 36 2.89 0.02 12.43
N ALA A 37 2.38 -1.11 12.91
CA ALA A 37 2.72 -1.65 14.22
C ALA A 37 3.06 -3.13 14.08
N GLY A 38 4.05 -3.60 14.84
CA GLY A 38 4.48 -4.99 14.83
C GLY A 38 5.87 -5.17 15.41
N ALA A 39 6.37 -6.40 15.32
CA ALA A 39 7.73 -6.77 15.71
C ALA A 39 8.74 -6.30 14.64
N ASP A 40 10.00 -6.22 15.03
CA ASP A 40 11.09 -5.68 14.21
C ASP A 40 11.27 -6.41 12.87
N GLU A 41 11.02 -7.72 12.83
CA GLU A 41 11.18 -8.60 11.66
C GLU A 41 9.97 -8.58 10.73
N GLU A 42 8.83 -8.08 11.20
CA GLU A 42 7.62 -8.05 10.39
C GLU A 42 7.80 -7.11 9.19
N LYS A 43 7.24 -7.54 8.07
CA LYS A 43 7.41 -6.88 6.78
C LYS A 43 6.17 -6.09 6.38
N PHE A 44 6.41 -5.06 5.62
CA PHE A 44 5.35 -4.25 5.03
C PHE A 44 5.76 -3.75 3.65
N ILE A 45 4.77 -3.40 2.83
CA ILE A 45 4.98 -2.70 1.57
C ILE A 45 4.80 -1.22 1.78
N ILE A 46 5.74 -0.44 1.24
CA ILE A 46 5.63 1.00 1.09
C ILE A 46 5.71 1.37 -0.38
N SER A 47 4.81 2.23 -0.83
CA SER A 47 4.69 2.57 -2.25
C SER A 47 4.27 4.01 -2.47
N THR A 48 4.42 4.47 -3.72
CA THR A 48 4.13 5.84 -4.13
C THR A 48 3.15 5.88 -5.29
N SER A 49 2.43 6.97 -5.41
CA SER A 49 1.50 7.22 -6.51
C SER A 49 2.14 7.21 -7.91
N ALA A 50 3.47 7.33 -7.98
CA ALA A 50 4.22 7.17 -9.23
C ALA A 50 4.44 5.69 -9.63
N GLY A 51 3.89 4.73 -8.87
CA GLY A 51 3.99 3.30 -9.15
C GLY A 51 5.31 2.65 -8.75
N TYR A 52 6.02 3.21 -7.77
CA TYR A 52 7.25 2.64 -7.20
C TYR A 52 7.02 2.22 -5.75
N GLY A 53 7.77 1.23 -5.30
CA GLY A 53 7.75 0.79 -3.91
C GLY A 53 8.69 -0.37 -3.66
N PHE A 54 8.69 -0.85 -2.42
CA PHE A 54 9.52 -1.96 -1.97
C PHE A 54 8.94 -2.57 -0.69
N ILE A 55 9.39 -3.77 -0.36
CA ILE A 55 9.15 -4.42 0.92
C ILE A 55 10.23 -3.95 1.89
N SER A 56 9.85 -3.68 3.13
CA SER A 56 10.83 -3.42 4.19
C SER A 56 10.41 -4.07 5.51
N GLU A 57 11.36 -4.24 6.40
CA GLU A 57 11.12 -4.68 7.76
C GLU A 57 10.89 -3.48 8.68
N ILE A 58 10.09 -3.64 9.72
CA ILE A 58 9.76 -2.58 10.69
C ILE A 58 11.03 -2.01 11.31
N ARG A 59 12.04 -2.86 11.64
CA ARG A 59 13.33 -2.40 12.19
C ARG A 59 14.00 -1.30 11.34
N ASN A 60 13.81 -1.31 10.04
CA ASN A 60 14.39 -0.32 9.14
C ASN A 60 13.75 1.07 9.26
N THR A 61 12.57 1.17 9.86
CA THR A 61 11.85 2.44 10.08
C THR A 61 12.22 3.08 11.42
N LEU A 62 12.77 2.31 12.34
CA LEU A 62 13.03 2.76 13.70
C LEU A 62 14.00 3.94 13.75
N SER A 63 13.68 4.92 14.57
CA SER A 63 14.46 6.13 14.75
C SER A 63 14.28 6.69 16.16
N ASN A 64 15.39 6.97 16.83
CA ASN A 64 15.38 7.65 18.13
C ASN A 64 15.25 9.18 17.99
N LYS A 65 15.22 9.70 16.76
CA LYS A 65 15.11 11.13 16.50
C LYS A 65 13.65 11.57 16.40
N LYS A 66 13.23 12.52 17.22
CA LYS A 66 11.87 13.13 17.14
C LYS A 66 11.57 13.74 15.76
N THR A 67 12.60 14.18 15.02
CA THR A 67 12.49 14.71 13.65
C THR A 67 12.28 13.63 12.58
N GLY A 68 12.24 12.35 12.99
CA GLY A 68 12.05 11.20 12.13
C GLY A 68 13.26 10.85 11.27
N LYS A 69 13.10 9.81 10.47
CA LYS A 69 14.13 9.23 9.59
C LYS A 69 13.65 9.28 8.14
N ASN A 70 14.52 9.70 7.23
CA ASN A 70 14.25 9.58 5.81
C ASN A 70 14.26 8.10 5.42
N PHE A 71 13.12 7.63 4.91
CA PHE A 71 12.89 6.22 4.62
C PHE A 71 12.58 5.96 3.14
N ILE A 72 11.59 6.65 2.61
CA ILE A 72 11.23 6.57 1.21
C ILE A 72 11.64 7.83 0.45
N LYS A 73 12.19 7.66 -0.77
CA LYS A 73 12.50 8.76 -1.67
C LYS A 73 11.32 8.98 -2.62
N LEU A 74 10.62 10.08 -2.45
CA LEU A 74 9.55 10.50 -3.34
C LEU A 74 10.11 11.10 -4.64
N THR A 75 9.47 10.82 -5.76
CA THR A 75 9.66 11.58 -6.99
C THR A 75 8.81 12.86 -6.94
N PRO A 76 9.15 13.90 -7.73
CA PRO A 76 8.32 15.11 -7.79
C PRO A 76 6.85 14.76 -7.98
N GLN A 77 5.95 15.48 -7.30
CA GLN A 77 4.49 15.31 -7.32
C GLN A 77 3.97 13.95 -6.79
N SER A 78 4.84 12.97 -6.48
CA SER A 78 4.37 11.70 -5.95
C SER A 78 3.95 11.83 -4.49
N LYS A 79 2.86 11.12 -4.16
CA LYS A 79 2.34 10.95 -2.81
C LYS A 79 2.61 9.53 -2.34
N LEU A 80 2.66 9.36 -1.04
CA LEU A 80 2.72 8.02 -0.45
C LEU A 80 1.34 7.37 -0.59
N VAL A 81 1.32 6.10 -1.00
CA VAL A 81 0.15 5.23 -0.84
C VAL A 81 0.24 4.63 0.57
N PRO A 82 -0.87 4.51 1.31
CA PRO A 82 -0.84 3.95 2.66
C PRO A 82 -0.07 2.63 2.71
N PRO A 83 0.84 2.46 3.67
CA PRO A 83 1.62 1.24 3.79
C PRO A 83 0.74 0.06 4.22
N ILE A 84 1.10 -1.15 3.78
CA ILE A 84 0.36 -2.38 4.07
C ILE A 84 1.27 -3.40 4.72
N LYS A 85 0.87 -3.92 5.87
CA LYS A 85 1.56 -5.02 6.55
C LYS A 85 1.40 -6.32 5.75
N ILE A 86 2.48 -7.06 5.61
CA ILE A 86 2.48 -8.37 4.98
C ILE A 86 2.18 -9.42 6.06
N LEU A 87 1.16 -10.24 5.81
CA LEU A 87 0.79 -11.37 6.65
C LEU A 87 1.32 -12.68 6.04
N PRO A 88 1.48 -13.76 6.82
CA PRO A 88 2.10 -15.00 6.34
C PRO A 88 1.40 -15.65 5.14
N HIS A 89 0.09 -15.46 4.97
CA HIS A 89 -0.69 -16.04 3.87
C HIS A 89 -0.60 -15.22 2.57
N HIS A 90 -0.08 -13.99 2.60
CA HIS A 90 -0.02 -13.14 1.41
C HIS A 90 1.03 -13.65 0.42
N GLN A 91 0.64 -13.78 -0.83
CA GLN A 91 1.48 -14.25 -1.94
C GLN A 91 1.44 -13.33 -3.16
N LEU A 92 0.40 -12.53 -3.29
CA LEU A 92 0.16 -11.66 -4.44
C LEU A 92 0.04 -10.19 -4.03
N ILE A 93 0.50 -9.33 -4.91
CA ILE A 93 0.30 -7.87 -4.84
C ILE A 93 -0.67 -7.46 -5.94
N VAL A 94 -1.71 -6.74 -5.55
CA VAL A 94 -2.65 -6.05 -6.46
C VAL A 94 -2.30 -4.57 -6.47
N ALA A 95 -2.04 -4.01 -7.64
CA ALA A 95 -1.80 -2.58 -7.82
C ALA A 95 -2.84 -1.99 -8.78
N ILE A 96 -3.45 -0.86 -8.39
CA ILE A 96 -4.52 -0.23 -9.17
C ILE A 96 -4.19 1.23 -9.44
N SER A 97 -4.39 1.65 -10.68
CA SER A 97 -4.22 3.05 -11.09
C SER A 97 -5.54 3.84 -11.04
N SER A 98 -5.43 5.18 -11.01
CA SER A 98 -6.56 6.12 -10.97
C SER A 98 -7.51 6.01 -12.17
N ILE A 99 -7.03 5.46 -13.30
CA ILE A 99 -7.85 5.24 -14.49
C ILE A 99 -8.44 3.82 -14.55
N GLY A 100 -8.28 3.02 -13.46
CA GLY A 100 -8.84 1.68 -13.36
C GLY A 100 -8.05 0.61 -14.07
N ARG A 101 -6.72 0.73 -14.15
CA ARG A 101 -5.87 -0.41 -14.53
C ARG A 101 -5.48 -1.20 -13.31
N MET A 102 -5.61 -2.50 -13.37
CA MET A 102 -5.23 -3.44 -12.32
C MET A 102 -4.12 -4.35 -12.83
N LEU A 103 -3.10 -4.55 -12.01
CA LEU A 103 -2.00 -5.49 -12.21
C LEU A 103 -1.87 -6.34 -10.96
N ILE A 104 -1.77 -7.65 -11.14
CA ILE A 104 -1.51 -8.62 -10.07
C ILE A 104 -0.20 -9.33 -10.37
N PHE A 105 0.65 -9.48 -9.38
CA PHE A 105 1.95 -10.14 -9.54
C PHE A 105 2.43 -10.73 -8.21
N SER A 106 3.40 -11.66 -8.28
CA SER A 106 3.95 -12.32 -7.09
C SER A 106 4.62 -11.35 -6.13
N LEU A 107 4.31 -11.49 -4.85
CA LEU A 107 4.92 -10.74 -3.74
C LEU A 107 6.45 -10.86 -3.76
N ASP A 108 6.99 -12.04 -4.06
CA ASP A 108 8.42 -12.33 -4.08
C ASP A 108 9.19 -11.56 -5.16
N SER A 109 8.48 -11.05 -6.18
CA SER A 109 9.10 -10.24 -7.24
C SER A 109 9.43 -8.81 -6.81
N LEU A 110 8.89 -8.35 -5.66
CA LEU A 110 9.19 -7.03 -5.13
C LEU A 110 10.36 -7.11 -4.15
N PRO A 111 11.45 -6.35 -4.36
CA PRO A 111 12.65 -6.47 -3.53
C PRO A 111 12.43 -5.97 -2.11
N ILE A 112 13.16 -6.59 -1.18
CA ILE A 112 13.27 -6.13 0.20
C ILE A 112 14.40 -5.12 0.28
N LEU A 113 14.11 -3.90 0.70
CA LEU A 113 15.07 -2.81 0.80
C LEU A 113 14.98 -2.13 2.17
N PRO A 114 16.12 -1.69 2.73
CA PRO A 114 16.12 -0.97 4.00
C PRO A 114 15.58 0.45 3.87
N ARG A 115 15.65 1.05 2.68
CA ARG A 115 15.16 2.41 2.35
C ARG A 115 15.34 2.70 0.87
N GLY A 116 14.73 3.77 0.36
CA GLY A 116 15.02 4.30 -0.98
C GLY A 116 13.77 4.63 -1.79
N LYS A 117 13.92 4.70 -3.11
CA LYS A 117 12.80 4.91 -4.05
C LYS A 117 12.00 3.63 -4.28
N GLY A 118 12.65 2.48 -4.16
CA GLY A 118 12.08 1.19 -4.53
C GLY A 118 12.09 0.95 -6.05
N ASN A 119 11.46 -0.14 -6.43
CA ASN A 119 11.33 -0.61 -7.80
C ASN A 119 9.92 -0.34 -8.32
N LYS A 120 9.79 -0.35 -9.67
CA LYS A 120 8.48 -0.13 -10.30
C LYS A 120 7.54 -1.28 -9.96
N ILE A 121 6.37 -0.96 -9.43
CA ILE A 121 5.26 -1.87 -9.10
C ILE A 121 4.37 -2.03 -10.32
N ILE A 122 3.80 -0.93 -10.78
CA ILE A 122 2.96 -0.85 -11.98
C ILE A 122 3.51 0.22 -12.91
N ASN A 123 3.39 0.00 -14.22
CA ASN A 123 3.88 0.97 -15.18
C ASN A 123 2.90 2.13 -15.36
N ILE A 124 3.16 3.24 -14.70
CA ILE A 124 2.53 4.52 -14.96
C ILE A 124 3.44 5.29 -15.94
N PRO A 125 3.00 5.66 -17.15
CA PRO A 125 3.79 6.46 -18.07
C PRO A 125 4.15 7.81 -17.44
N LYS A 126 5.42 8.21 -17.55
CA LYS A 126 5.94 9.41 -16.90
C LYS A 126 5.13 10.66 -17.28
N ALA A 127 4.84 10.84 -18.58
CA ALA A 127 4.06 11.98 -19.06
C ALA A 127 2.65 12.04 -18.43
N LYS A 128 1.97 10.89 -18.32
CA LYS A 128 0.64 10.82 -17.69
C LYS A 128 0.66 11.07 -16.19
N PHE A 129 1.73 10.67 -15.53
CA PHE A 129 1.90 10.96 -14.12
C PHE A 129 2.17 12.46 -13.89
N GLU A 130 3.06 13.07 -14.69
CA GLU A 130 3.42 14.48 -14.60
C GLU A 130 2.26 15.41 -14.99
N SER A 131 1.40 15.00 -15.94
CA SER A 131 0.18 15.73 -16.28
C SER A 131 -0.96 15.54 -15.28
N GLY A 132 -0.82 14.61 -14.31
CA GLY A 132 -1.88 14.28 -13.37
C GLY A 132 -2.99 13.38 -13.92
N GLU A 133 -2.85 12.89 -15.17
CA GLU A 133 -3.84 12.00 -15.79
C GLU A 133 -3.90 10.62 -15.14
N GLU A 134 -2.78 10.12 -14.66
CA GLU A 134 -2.71 8.77 -14.08
C GLU A 134 -1.70 8.67 -12.94
N ALA A 135 -2.13 7.98 -11.87
CA ALA A 135 -1.32 7.67 -10.71
C ALA A 135 -1.71 6.28 -10.16
N MET A 136 -0.83 5.62 -9.46
CA MET A 136 -1.20 4.46 -8.63
C MET A 136 -1.94 4.95 -7.39
N THR A 137 -3.14 4.43 -7.16
CA THR A 137 -4.01 4.87 -6.07
C THR A 137 -4.15 3.84 -4.97
N HIS A 138 -4.15 2.55 -5.34
CA HIS A 138 -4.37 1.46 -4.39
C HIS A 138 -3.34 0.36 -4.56
N ILE A 139 -3.03 -0.25 -3.43
CA ILE A 139 -2.30 -1.50 -3.34
C ILE A 139 -3.06 -2.41 -2.36
N CYS A 140 -3.12 -3.69 -2.64
CA CYS A 140 -3.72 -4.70 -1.77
C CYS A 140 -2.88 -5.97 -1.83
N LEU A 141 -2.94 -6.78 -0.80
CA LEU A 141 -2.29 -8.07 -0.74
C LEU A 141 -3.34 -9.17 -0.74
N LEU A 142 -3.02 -10.30 -1.38
CA LEU A 142 -3.89 -11.46 -1.44
C LEU A 142 -3.12 -12.73 -1.11
N GLY A 143 -3.78 -13.66 -0.42
CA GLY A 143 -3.40 -15.07 -0.39
C GLY A 143 -3.72 -15.76 -1.72
N ALA A 144 -3.23 -17.00 -1.89
CA ALA A 144 -3.42 -17.76 -3.13
C ALA A 144 -4.90 -18.02 -3.45
N GLU A 145 -5.72 -18.23 -2.44
CA GLU A 145 -7.14 -18.60 -2.57
C GLU A 145 -8.09 -17.45 -2.17
N SER A 146 -7.53 -16.28 -1.86
CA SER A 146 -8.31 -15.13 -1.45
C SER A 146 -9.04 -14.51 -2.64
N LYS A 147 -10.22 -13.95 -2.38
CA LYS A 147 -10.98 -13.13 -3.32
C LYS A 147 -10.64 -11.67 -3.11
N LEU A 148 -10.81 -10.87 -4.16
CA LEU A 148 -10.67 -9.43 -4.10
C LEU A 148 -12.04 -8.79 -4.15
N GLN A 149 -12.38 -7.98 -3.15
CA GLN A 149 -13.55 -7.12 -3.21
C GLN A 149 -13.13 -5.70 -3.57
N LEU A 150 -13.72 -5.17 -4.63
CA LEU A 150 -13.45 -3.84 -5.14
C LEU A 150 -14.72 -2.99 -5.04
N HIS A 151 -14.59 -1.80 -4.46
CA HIS A 151 -15.67 -0.83 -4.30
C HIS A 151 -15.50 0.34 -5.27
N SER A 152 -16.61 0.77 -5.88
CA SER A 152 -16.68 1.92 -6.79
C SER A 152 -18.02 2.63 -6.57
N GLY A 153 -18.02 3.77 -5.91
CA GLY A 153 -19.22 4.48 -5.49
C GLY A 153 -20.09 3.63 -4.56
N LYS A 154 -21.33 3.39 -4.95
CA LYS A 154 -22.28 2.57 -4.18
C LYS A 154 -22.21 1.07 -4.54
N GLN A 155 -21.39 0.70 -5.50
CA GLN A 155 -21.30 -0.67 -6.00
C GLN A 155 -20.03 -1.35 -5.48
N PHE A 156 -20.09 -2.66 -5.36
CA PHE A 156 -18.89 -3.48 -5.16
C PHE A 156 -18.95 -4.72 -6.06
N LYS A 157 -17.79 -5.28 -6.34
CA LYS A 157 -17.63 -6.51 -7.08
C LYS A 157 -16.61 -7.40 -6.38
N ASN A 158 -16.99 -8.67 -6.21
CA ASN A 158 -16.07 -9.70 -5.78
C ASN A 158 -15.46 -10.34 -7.04
N PHE A 159 -14.13 -10.37 -7.07
CA PHE A 159 -13.36 -11.08 -8.07
C PHE A 159 -12.95 -12.42 -7.45
N SER A 160 -13.38 -13.51 -8.07
CA SER A 160 -12.92 -14.87 -7.73
C SER A 160 -11.47 -15.06 -8.15
N VAL A 161 -10.81 -16.11 -7.65
CA VAL A 161 -9.44 -16.47 -8.06
C VAL A 161 -9.35 -16.54 -9.60
N LYS A 162 -10.32 -17.16 -10.25
CA LYS A 162 -10.39 -17.29 -11.72
C LYS A 162 -10.50 -15.91 -12.42
N ASP A 163 -11.28 -14.98 -11.87
CA ASP A 163 -11.37 -13.63 -12.43
C ASP A 163 -10.04 -12.89 -12.35
N LEU A 164 -9.29 -13.13 -11.27
CA LEU A 164 -8.00 -12.49 -11.00
C LEU A 164 -6.88 -12.99 -11.93
N GLU A 165 -6.98 -14.24 -12.45
CA GLU A 165 -6.01 -14.81 -13.38
C GLU A 165 -5.76 -13.92 -14.61
N ASN A 166 -6.80 -13.24 -15.09
CA ASN A 166 -6.69 -12.32 -16.24
C ASN A 166 -5.78 -11.11 -15.96
N TYR A 167 -5.58 -10.76 -14.71
CA TYR A 167 -4.78 -9.60 -14.29
C TYR A 167 -3.38 -9.98 -13.81
N LEU A 168 -3.09 -11.31 -13.74
CA LEU A 168 -1.76 -11.82 -13.40
C LEU A 168 -0.77 -11.51 -14.54
N SER A 169 0.36 -10.93 -14.18
CA SER A 169 1.45 -10.64 -15.11
C SER A 169 2.72 -10.37 -14.33
N ASP A 170 3.83 -10.11 -15.05
CA ASP A 170 5.06 -9.67 -14.42
C ASP A 170 4.91 -8.30 -13.78
N ARG A 171 5.65 -8.06 -12.70
CA ARG A 171 5.79 -6.75 -12.08
C ARG A 171 6.22 -5.68 -13.11
N ALA A 172 5.81 -4.46 -12.87
CA ALA A 172 6.13 -3.30 -13.72
C ALA A 172 5.47 -3.31 -15.12
N LYS A 173 4.53 -4.21 -15.38
CA LYS A 173 3.66 -4.12 -16.56
C LYS A 173 2.57 -3.06 -16.38
N ARG A 174 1.85 -2.79 -17.46
CA ARG A 174 0.81 -1.75 -17.51
C ARG A 174 -0.48 -2.13 -16.78
N GLY A 175 -0.73 -3.42 -16.61
CA GLY A 175 -2.00 -3.95 -16.14
C GLY A 175 -3.14 -3.81 -17.15
N LEU A 176 -4.26 -4.46 -16.86
CA LEU A 176 -5.47 -4.45 -17.69
C LEU A 176 -6.53 -3.53 -17.10
N MET A 177 -7.43 -3.06 -17.95
CA MET A 177 -8.55 -2.23 -17.52
C MET A 177 -9.56 -3.05 -16.74
N LEU A 178 -10.01 -2.52 -15.62
CA LEU A 178 -11.16 -3.03 -14.89
C LEU A 178 -12.45 -2.91 -15.72
N PRO A 179 -13.46 -3.73 -15.44
CA PRO A 179 -14.77 -3.63 -16.09
C PRO A 179 -15.33 -2.21 -16.00
N GLN A 180 -16.13 -1.85 -17.00
CA GLN A 180 -16.85 -0.58 -16.98
C GLN A 180 -17.73 -0.49 -15.71
N GLY A 181 -17.73 0.67 -15.05
CA GLY A 181 -18.40 0.87 -13.75
C GLY A 181 -17.50 0.65 -12.53
N TYR A 182 -16.36 -0.04 -12.69
CA TYR A 182 -15.40 -0.29 -11.60
C TYR A 182 -14.03 0.36 -11.83
N ARG A 183 -13.92 1.27 -12.78
CA ARG A 183 -12.63 1.94 -13.10
C ARG A 183 -12.25 3.03 -12.12
N LYS A 184 -13.22 3.60 -11.39
CA LYS A 184 -12.98 4.54 -10.31
C LYS A 184 -13.05 3.80 -8.99
N VAL A 185 -11.90 3.33 -8.53
CA VAL A 185 -11.80 2.52 -7.32
C VAL A 185 -11.73 3.43 -6.10
N ASP A 186 -12.60 3.17 -5.13
CA ASP A 186 -12.62 3.88 -3.84
C ASP A 186 -11.97 3.05 -2.74
N ARG A 187 -12.12 1.72 -2.82
CA ARG A 187 -11.57 0.79 -1.83
C ARG A 187 -11.33 -0.58 -2.47
N VAL A 188 -10.29 -1.24 -2.00
CA VAL A 188 -9.95 -2.61 -2.38
C VAL A 188 -9.56 -3.38 -1.12
N ILE A 189 -10.11 -4.59 -0.95
CA ILE A 189 -9.86 -5.44 0.21
C ILE A 189 -9.77 -6.91 -0.20
N GLU A 190 -8.96 -7.65 0.54
CA GLU A 190 -8.95 -9.10 0.53
C GLU A 190 -10.18 -9.62 1.28
N VAL A 191 -10.83 -10.64 0.75
CA VAL A 191 -11.95 -11.33 1.39
C VAL A 191 -11.74 -12.84 1.35
N PHE A 192 -12.12 -13.50 2.41
CA PHE A 192 -12.07 -14.96 2.56
C PHE A 192 -13.46 -15.56 2.39
N ASP A 193 -13.54 -16.80 1.92
CA ASP A 193 -14.80 -17.54 2.00
C ASP A 193 -15.08 -17.91 3.45
N ALA A 194 -16.29 -17.62 3.91
CA ALA A 194 -16.72 -17.87 5.29
C ALA A 194 -16.86 -19.38 5.65
N SER A 195 -16.34 -20.29 4.81
CA SER A 195 -16.60 -21.74 4.90
C SER A 195 -15.48 -22.55 5.59
N GLU A 196 -14.46 -21.94 6.19
CA GLU A 196 -13.35 -22.68 6.84
C GLU A 196 -13.20 -22.42 8.34
N GLU A 197 -14.19 -21.87 9.02
CA GLU A 197 -14.27 -21.94 10.49
C GLU A 197 -15.24 -23.05 10.91
N SER A 198 -14.77 -24.28 10.89
CA SER A 198 -15.43 -25.43 11.53
C SER A 198 -14.42 -26.27 12.26
#